data_e2882d292ed7391906e4b789042a9795
#
_entry.id   e2882d292ed7391906e4b789042a9795
#
_cell.length_a   1.000
_cell.length_b   1.000
_cell.length_c   1.000
_cell.angle_alpha   90.00
_cell.angle_beta   90.00
_cell.angle_gamma   90.00
#
_symmetry.space_group_name_H-M   'P 1'
#
loop_
_entity.id
_entity.type
_entity.pdbx_description
1 polymer ?
#
loop_
_entity_poly.entity_id
_entity_poly.type
_entity_poly.pdbx_seq_one_letter_code
_entity_poly.pdbx_strand_id
1 'polypeptide(L)'
;MKLKPHHVALTVKNTEESIRWYQDKLGFQVIHRYNKHGMEITQLKLENVRLELFCYGQNTKPLPDYRKNLVDDLHVIGTKHLCIEVDNLDEKIKKLKGKEVEFIMHIDTAGFGGRYIFFKDCNGILIEIYQA
;
A
#
# COMPACT_ATOMS: atom_id res chain seq x y z
N MET A 1 21.17 12.02 -19.36
CA MET A 1 20.88 11.03 -18.30
C MET A 1 19.38 10.78 -18.25
N LYS A 2 18.95 9.52 -18.26
CA LYS A 2 17.54 9.18 -18.07
C LYS A 2 17.29 8.83 -16.60
N LEU A 3 16.17 9.31 -16.04
CA LEU A 3 15.68 8.92 -14.72
C LEU A 3 14.58 7.89 -14.90
N LYS A 4 14.63 6.84 -14.09
CA LYS A 4 13.64 5.78 -14.10
C LYS A 4 13.20 5.50 -12.66
N PRO A 5 11.91 5.64 -12.35
CA PRO A 5 11.39 5.23 -11.05
C PRO A 5 11.70 3.75 -10.81
N HIS A 6 12.11 3.40 -9.60
CA HIS A 6 12.47 2.01 -9.27
C HIS A 6 11.53 1.38 -8.26
N HIS A 7 11.36 1.97 -7.10
CA HIS A 7 10.50 1.43 -6.05
C HIS A 7 9.99 2.51 -5.10
N VAL A 8 8.96 2.16 -4.36
CA VAL A 8 8.45 2.88 -3.19
C VAL A 8 8.67 1.98 -1.98
N ALA A 9 9.08 2.56 -0.86
CA ALA A 9 9.39 1.81 0.34
C ALA A 9 8.33 2.00 1.43
N LEU A 10 8.05 0.94 2.16
CA LEU A 10 7.16 0.91 3.32
C LEU A 10 7.89 0.24 4.49
N THR A 11 7.69 0.73 5.69
CA THR A 11 8.06 -0.03 6.89
C THR A 11 6.83 -0.79 7.37
N VAL A 12 6.99 -2.10 7.61
CA VAL A 12 5.90 -3.01 7.99
C VAL A 12 6.19 -3.63 9.35
N LYS A 13 5.12 -4.01 10.05
CA LYS A 13 5.20 -4.60 11.38
C LYS A 13 5.73 -6.03 11.35
N ASN A 14 5.29 -6.80 10.36
CA ASN A 14 5.61 -8.23 10.21
C ASN A 14 5.78 -8.56 8.74
N THR A 15 6.95 -9.08 8.38
CA THR A 15 7.29 -9.39 6.99
C THR A 15 6.34 -10.42 6.37
N GLU A 16 6.14 -11.56 7.01
CA GLU A 16 5.33 -12.65 6.46
C GLU A 16 3.85 -12.24 6.31
N GLU A 17 3.30 -11.57 7.30
CA GLU A 17 1.92 -11.08 7.26
C GLU A 17 1.74 -10.08 6.11
N SER A 18 2.69 -9.14 5.96
CA SER A 18 2.62 -8.13 4.91
C SER A 18 2.78 -8.72 3.51
N ILE A 19 3.70 -9.66 3.32
CA ILE A 19 3.85 -10.38 2.05
C ILE A 19 2.53 -11.07 1.68
N ARG A 20 1.95 -11.85 2.59
CA ARG A 20 0.69 -12.55 2.33
C ARG A 20 -0.43 -11.59 1.98
N TRP A 21 -0.50 -10.45 2.71
CA TRP A 21 -1.53 -9.45 2.46
C TRP A 21 -1.43 -8.84 1.06
N TYR A 22 -0.24 -8.36 0.68
CA TYR A 22 -0.04 -7.75 -0.63
C TYR A 22 -0.18 -8.74 -1.79
N GLN A 23 0.20 -10.00 -1.59
CA GLN A 23 -0.02 -11.06 -2.56
C GLN A 23 -1.51 -11.37 -2.72
N ASP A 24 -2.21 -11.62 -1.62
CA ASP A 24 -3.61 -12.05 -1.66
C ASP A 24 -4.57 -10.93 -2.07
N LYS A 25 -4.38 -9.72 -1.55
CA LYS A 25 -5.31 -8.60 -1.80
C LYS A 25 -5.04 -7.88 -3.12
N LEU A 26 -3.78 -7.70 -3.47
CA LEU A 26 -3.38 -6.83 -4.58
C LEU A 26 -2.62 -7.54 -5.70
N GLY A 27 -2.19 -8.78 -5.50
CA GLY A 27 -1.51 -9.56 -6.53
C GLY A 27 -0.02 -9.27 -6.69
N PHE A 28 0.61 -8.63 -5.72
CA PHE A 28 2.07 -8.46 -5.74
C PHE A 28 2.78 -9.80 -5.64
N GLN A 29 3.97 -9.90 -6.23
CA GLN A 29 4.83 -11.08 -6.17
C GLN A 29 6.19 -10.72 -5.57
N VAL A 30 6.71 -11.59 -4.71
CA VAL A 30 8.05 -11.42 -4.14
C VAL A 30 9.10 -11.59 -5.23
N ILE A 31 10.06 -10.66 -5.31
CA ILE A 31 11.18 -10.75 -6.24
C ILE A 31 12.54 -10.86 -5.54
N HIS A 32 12.69 -10.27 -4.33
CA HIS A 32 13.92 -10.36 -3.53
C HIS A 32 13.58 -10.40 -2.04
N ARG A 33 14.37 -11.15 -1.27
CA ARG A 33 14.34 -11.13 0.21
C ARG A 33 15.77 -11.25 0.72
N TYR A 34 16.15 -10.39 1.65
CA TYR A 34 17.45 -10.43 2.29
C TYR A 34 17.44 -9.66 3.61
N ASN A 35 18.50 -9.83 4.39
CA ASN A 35 18.72 -9.09 5.64
C ASN A 35 19.90 -8.14 5.46
N LYS A 36 19.77 -6.94 6.00
CA LYS A 36 20.85 -5.94 5.98
C LYS A 36 20.66 -4.95 7.13
N HIS A 37 21.76 -4.59 7.80
CA HIS A 37 21.73 -3.59 8.88
C HIS A 37 20.69 -3.87 9.97
N GLY A 38 20.45 -5.14 10.33
CA GLY A 38 19.52 -5.53 11.38
C GLY A 38 18.04 -5.48 10.97
N MET A 39 17.74 -5.35 9.70
CA MET A 39 16.37 -5.36 9.20
C MET A 39 16.17 -6.43 8.12
N GLU A 40 14.95 -6.93 8.03
CA GLU A 40 14.50 -7.73 6.90
C GLU A 40 14.06 -6.79 5.78
N ILE A 41 14.49 -7.06 4.56
CA ILE A 41 14.11 -6.30 3.37
C ILE A 41 13.48 -7.26 2.38
N THR A 42 12.28 -6.90 1.88
CA THR A 42 11.57 -7.67 0.86
C THR A 42 11.14 -6.73 -0.26
N GLN A 43 11.45 -7.10 -1.49
CA GLN A 43 10.91 -6.40 -2.65
C GLN A 43 9.80 -7.22 -3.28
N LEU A 44 8.68 -6.56 -3.55
CA LEU A 44 7.51 -7.09 -4.24
C LEU A 44 7.31 -6.32 -5.53
N LYS A 45 6.68 -6.95 -6.51
CA LYS A 45 6.39 -6.32 -7.80
C LYS A 45 4.96 -6.59 -8.25
N LEU A 46 4.31 -5.55 -8.76
CA LEU A 46 3.04 -5.61 -9.49
C LEU A 46 3.21 -4.76 -10.74
N GLU A 47 3.15 -5.38 -11.93
CA GLU A 47 3.41 -4.69 -13.20
C GLU A 47 4.73 -3.89 -13.14
N ASN A 48 4.68 -2.59 -13.33
CA ASN A 48 5.85 -1.70 -13.30
C ASN A 48 6.16 -1.12 -11.92
N VAL A 49 5.37 -1.46 -10.90
CA VAL A 49 5.54 -0.94 -9.54
C VAL A 49 6.26 -1.95 -8.67
N ARG A 50 7.30 -1.50 -7.99
CA ARG A 50 7.98 -2.27 -6.94
C ARG A 50 7.72 -1.64 -5.59
N LEU A 51 7.43 -2.50 -4.60
CA LEU A 51 7.40 -2.12 -3.20
C LEU A 51 8.60 -2.73 -2.49
N GLU A 52 9.28 -1.93 -1.70
CA GLU A 52 10.32 -2.42 -0.81
C GLU A 52 9.81 -2.35 0.63
N LEU A 53 9.75 -3.50 1.30
CA LEU A 53 9.27 -3.61 2.66
C LEU A 53 10.47 -3.70 3.61
N PHE A 54 10.52 -2.79 4.59
CA PHE A 54 11.47 -2.83 5.69
C PHE A 54 10.77 -3.35 6.94
N CYS A 55 11.40 -4.27 7.67
CA CYS A 55 10.90 -4.77 8.94
C CYS A 55 12.02 -4.83 9.97
N TYR A 56 11.83 -4.15 11.10
CA TYR A 56 12.77 -4.13 12.23
C TYR A 56 12.32 -5.06 13.37
N GLY A 57 11.30 -5.89 13.15
CA GLY A 57 10.76 -6.77 14.19
C GLY A 57 10.26 -5.98 15.39
N GLN A 58 10.73 -6.31 16.57
CA GLN A 58 10.34 -5.65 17.84
C GLN A 58 10.74 -4.18 17.90
N ASN A 59 11.71 -3.74 17.10
CA ASN A 59 12.17 -2.36 17.04
C ASN A 59 11.35 -1.49 16.08
N THR A 60 10.33 -2.05 15.44
CA THR A 60 9.44 -1.31 14.56
C THR A 60 8.62 -0.30 15.36
N LYS A 61 8.60 0.95 14.91
CA LYS A 61 7.80 2.00 15.54
C LYS A 61 6.37 1.95 15.00
N PRO A 62 5.36 2.23 15.85
CA PRO A 62 3.96 2.22 15.40
C PRO A 62 3.65 3.34 14.42
N LEU A 63 2.60 3.15 13.63
CA LEU A 63 2.09 4.20 12.74
C LEU A 63 1.64 5.41 13.58
N PRO A 64 2.13 6.63 13.28
CA PRO A 64 1.69 7.84 13.97
C PRO A 64 0.19 8.09 13.80
N ASP A 65 -0.45 8.69 14.80
CA ASP A 65 -1.91 8.91 14.80
C ASP A 65 -2.39 9.71 13.58
N TYR A 66 -1.65 10.74 13.17
CA TYR A 66 -2.04 11.55 12.00
C TYR A 66 -2.06 10.75 10.70
N ARG A 67 -1.31 9.65 10.60
CA ARG A 67 -1.28 8.78 9.42
C ARG A 67 -2.41 7.77 9.37
N LYS A 68 -3.19 7.65 10.44
CA LYS A 68 -4.35 6.74 10.52
C LYS A 68 -5.60 7.32 9.87
N ASN A 69 -5.62 8.62 9.63
CA ASN A 69 -6.74 9.36 9.04
C ASN A 69 -6.29 10.01 7.73
N LEU A 70 -7.05 9.81 6.65
CA LEU A 70 -6.67 10.33 5.34
C LEU A 70 -6.51 11.84 5.31
N VAL A 71 -7.47 12.58 5.85
CA VAL A 71 -7.44 14.06 5.83
C VAL A 71 -6.25 14.59 6.62
N ASP A 72 -6.01 14.06 7.81
CA ASP A 72 -4.89 14.47 8.65
C ASP A 72 -3.55 14.16 7.98
N ASP A 73 -3.41 12.97 7.40
CA ASP A 73 -2.21 12.56 6.69
C ASP A 73 -1.90 13.48 5.50
N LEU A 74 -2.91 13.87 4.74
CA LEU A 74 -2.73 14.77 3.58
C LEU A 74 -2.21 16.15 3.95
N HIS A 75 -2.40 16.61 5.17
CA HIS A 75 -1.89 17.91 5.65
C HIS A 75 -0.40 17.89 5.99
N VAL A 76 0.20 16.72 6.17
CA VAL A 76 1.59 16.58 6.62
C VAL A 76 2.53 16.38 5.43
N ILE A 77 3.63 17.10 5.40
CA ILE A 77 4.66 16.95 4.36
C ILE A 77 5.20 15.52 4.35
N GLY A 78 5.27 14.92 3.18
CA GLY A 78 5.89 13.60 2.98
C GLY A 78 5.14 12.76 1.96
N THR A 79 5.67 11.56 1.70
CA THR A 79 5.02 10.55 0.87
C THR A 79 3.72 10.10 1.51
N LYS A 80 2.65 9.97 0.73
CA LYS A 80 1.31 9.72 1.26
C LYS A 80 0.87 8.26 1.11
N HIS A 81 0.53 7.84 -0.09
CA HIS A 81 -0.05 6.52 -0.32
C HIS A 81 0.28 5.99 -1.71
N LEU A 82 0.19 4.69 -1.84
CA LEU A 82 0.21 4.01 -3.12
C LEU A 82 -1.18 4.06 -3.72
N CYS A 83 -1.28 4.35 -5.01
CA CYS A 83 -2.52 4.21 -5.78
C CYS A 83 -2.34 3.15 -6.85
N ILE A 84 -3.33 2.27 -6.99
CA ILE A 84 -3.37 1.21 -7.99
C ILE A 84 -4.59 1.42 -8.87
N GLU A 85 -4.39 1.47 -10.18
CA GLU A 85 -5.48 1.53 -11.15
C GLU A 85 -6.08 0.14 -11.36
N VAL A 86 -7.41 0.10 -11.44
CA VAL A 86 -8.17 -1.11 -11.71
C VAL A 86 -9.15 -0.87 -12.86
N ASP A 87 -9.48 -1.94 -13.60
CA ASP A 87 -10.42 -1.84 -14.72
C ASP A 87 -11.87 -1.72 -14.26
N ASN A 88 -12.21 -2.34 -13.14
CA ASN A 88 -13.56 -2.34 -12.59
C ASN A 88 -13.52 -2.14 -11.07
N LEU A 89 -13.77 -0.91 -10.65
CA LEU A 89 -13.70 -0.52 -9.24
C LEU A 89 -14.74 -1.23 -8.38
N ASP A 90 -15.98 -1.33 -8.85
CA ASP A 90 -17.07 -1.95 -8.09
C ASP A 90 -16.79 -3.44 -7.84
N GLU A 91 -16.31 -4.15 -8.85
CA GLU A 91 -15.95 -5.56 -8.73
C GLU A 91 -14.76 -5.74 -7.78
N LYS A 92 -13.73 -4.88 -7.88
CA LYS A 92 -12.56 -4.95 -7.02
C LYS A 92 -12.92 -4.68 -5.56
N ILE A 93 -13.77 -3.69 -5.30
CA ILE A 93 -14.27 -3.41 -3.94
C ILE A 93 -15.01 -4.62 -3.38
N LYS A 94 -15.89 -5.24 -4.15
CA LYS A 94 -16.63 -6.44 -3.73
C LYS A 94 -15.68 -7.58 -3.37
N LYS A 95 -14.67 -7.84 -4.19
CA LYS A 95 -13.65 -8.86 -3.91
C LYS A 95 -12.86 -8.57 -2.65
N LEU A 96 -12.43 -7.32 -2.47
CA LEU A 96 -11.67 -6.91 -1.28
C LEU A 96 -12.51 -6.99 0.00
N LYS A 97 -13.78 -6.59 -0.06
CA LYS A 97 -14.72 -6.77 1.07
C LYS A 97 -14.90 -8.23 1.43
N GLY A 98 -14.99 -9.11 0.46
CA GLY A 98 -15.06 -10.57 0.67
C GLY A 98 -13.79 -11.14 1.30
N LYS A 99 -12.67 -10.45 1.21
CA LYS A 99 -11.40 -10.78 1.87
C LYS A 99 -11.15 -9.97 3.15
N GLU A 100 -12.20 -9.39 3.70
CA GLU A 100 -12.18 -8.66 4.98
C GLU A 100 -11.33 -7.38 4.97
N VAL A 101 -11.15 -6.77 3.79
CA VAL A 101 -10.51 -5.46 3.69
C VAL A 101 -11.49 -4.37 4.12
N GLU A 102 -11.05 -3.52 5.03
CA GLU A 102 -11.85 -2.40 5.55
C GLU A 102 -11.63 -1.14 4.71
N PHE A 103 -12.71 -0.62 4.13
CA PHE A 103 -12.71 0.65 3.42
C PHE A 103 -13.03 1.80 4.39
N ILE A 104 -12.34 2.92 4.23
CA ILE A 104 -12.44 4.07 5.15
C ILE A 104 -13.34 5.20 4.64
N MET A 105 -13.92 5.04 3.45
CA MET A 105 -14.80 6.03 2.83
C MET A 105 -15.72 5.37 1.80
N HIS A 106 -16.68 6.11 1.28
CA HIS A 106 -17.44 5.74 0.08
C HIS A 106 -16.66 6.11 -1.18
N ILE A 107 -17.04 5.53 -2.33
CA ILE A 107 -16.47 5.90 -3.64
C ILE A 107 -16.67 7.39 -3.88
N ASP A 108 -15.61 8.06 -4.34
CA ASP A 108 -15.64 9.47 -4.72
C ASP A 108 -15.09 9.65 -6.15
N THR A 109 -15.29 10.82 -6.71
CA THR A 109 -14.80 11.19 -8.04
C THR A 109 -13.45 11.89 -7.91
N ALA A 110 -12.50 11.52 -8.78
CA ALA A 110 -11.21 12.20 -8.85
C ALA A 110 -11.33 13.51 -9.63
N GLY A 111 -10.61 14.56 -9.19
CA GLY A 111 -10.63 15.86 -9.85
C GLY A 111 -10.13 15.86 -11.30
N PHE A 112 -9.32 14.86 -11.66
CA PHE A 112 -8.82 14.66 -13.03
C PHE A 112 -9.62 13.65 -13.85
N GLY A 113 -10.78 13.19 -13.33
CA GLY A 113 -11.65 12.18 -13.95
C GLY A 113 -11.52 10.82 -13.26
N GLY A 114 -12.53 9.97 -13.46
CA GLY A 114 -12.60 8.66 -12.85
C GLY A 114 -13.07 8.66 -11.40
N ARG A 115 -12.97 7.50 -10.76
CA ARG A 115 -13.44 7.26 -9.38
C ARG A 115 -12.38 6.59 -8.56
N TYR A 116 -12.41 6.79 -7.27
CA TYR A 116 -11.44 6.21 -6.35
C TYR A 116 -12.04 5.87 -4.98
N ILE A 117 -11.33 5.05 -4.23
CA ILE A 117 -11.65 4.73 -2.84
C ILE A 117 -10.36 4.39 -2.09
N PHE A 118 -10.36 4.64 -0.79
CA PHE A 118 -9.23 4.31 0.10
C PHE A 118 -9.58 3.16 1.05
N PHE A 119 -8.56 2.38 1.35
CA PHE A 119 -8.59 1.33 2.37
C PHE A 119 -7.22 1.24 3.06
N LYS A 120 -7.12 0.40 4.07
CA LYS A 120 -5.88 0.20 4.84
C LYS A 120 -5.30 -1.17 4.56
N ASP A 121 -3.96 -1.24 4.49
CA ASP A 121 -3.28 -2.52 4.51
C ASP A 121 -3.27 -3.12 5.94
N CYS A 122 -2.62 -4.27 6.12
CA CYS A 122 -2.53 -4.94 7.42
C CYS A 122 -1.70 -4.18 8.47
N ASN A 123 -0.99 -3.14 8.06
CA ASN A 123 -0.23 -2.25 8.95
C ASN A 123 -1.00 -0.96 9.29
N GLY A 124 -2.17 -0.76 8.70
CA GLY A 124 -2.92 0.50 8.78
C GLY A 124 -2.48 1.56 7.78
N ILE A 125 -1.60 1.23 6.85
CA ILE A 125 -1.13 2.15 5.80
C ILE A 125 -2.24 2.35 4.77
N LEU A 126 -2.49 3.61 4.41
CA LEU A 126 -3.52 3.98 3.45
C LEU A 126 -3.12 3.57 2.03
N ILE A 127 -4.07 2.98 1.31
CA ILE A 127 -3.94 2.60 -0.10
C ILE A 127 -5.16 3.11 -0.85
N GLU A 128 -4.93 3.61 -2.06
CA GLU A 128 -5.97 4.05 -2.98
C GLU A 128 -6.11 3.05 -4.13
N ILE A 129 -7.33 2.76 -4.54
CA ILE A 129 -7.60 2.15 -5.83
C ILE A 129 -8.43 3.12 -6.68
N TYR A 130 -8.13 3.16 -7.96
CA TYR A 130 -8.64 4.14 -8.91
C TYR A 130 -9.10 3.46 -10.19
N GLN A 131 -10.19 3.96 -10.75
CA GLN A 131 -10.68 3.58 -12.08
C GLN A 131 -10.84 4.85 -12.93
N ALA A 132 -10.16 4.85 -14.06
CA ALA A 132 -10.26 5.93 -15.03
C ALA A 132 -11.65 6.05 -15.65
#